data_baaf27063c65b0960c687b2d6c1a078a
#
_entry.id   baaf27063c65b0960c687b2d6c1a078a
#
_cell.length_a   1.000
_cell.length_b   1.000
_cell.length_c   1.000
_cell.angle_alpha   90.00
_cell.angle_beta   90.00
_cell.angle_gamma   90.00
#
_symmetry.space_group_name_H-M   'P 1'
#
loop_
_entity.id
_entity.type
_entity.pdbx_description
1 polymer ?
#
loop_
_entity_poly.entity_id
_entity_poly.type
_entity_poly.pdbx_seq_one_letter_code
_entity_poly.pdbx_strand_id
1 'polypeptide(L)'
;NGDTHPGGDDFDHVLIDYMAEAFKAEHGVDLRQDPMAMQRLKEAAEKAKIELSSSTSTEINLPYIMPVNGIPQHLVMTLTRAKFEQLCDHLIHKTIEPCKQALRDAGLEAGQIDEVILVGGSTRIPAIQQIVKEFFGKEPNKSVNPDEVVAIGAAIQGGVLTGEVKDVLLL
;
A
#
# COMPACT_ATOMS: atom_id res chain seq x y z
N ASN A 1 20.71 1.34 -5.68
CA ASN A 1 20.17 0.81 -4.45
C ASN A 1 18.66 0.90 -4.48
N GLY A 2 18.08 0.06 -5.32
CA GLY A 2 16.64 0.04 -5.47
C GLY A 2 15.96 -0.37 -4.20
N ASP A 3 15.08 0.48 -3.73
CA ASP A 3 14.17 0.12 -2.67
C ASP A 3 13.26 -0.98 -3.21
N THR A 4 13.40 -2.16 -2.64
CA THR A 4 12.60 -3.33 -3.07
C THR A 4 11.27 -3.42 -2.36
N HIS A 5 10.99 -2.48 -1.45
CA HIS A 5 9.72 -2.46 -0.73
C HIS A 5 8.66 -1.67 -1.50
N PRO A 6 7.48 -2.25 -1.76
CA PRO A 6 6.36 -1.45 -2.25
C PRO A 6 5.97 -0.42 -1.20
N GLY A 7 5.98 0.85 -1.58
CA GLY A 7 5.55 1.94 -0.72
C GLY A 7 4.12 2.37 -1.03
N GLY A 8 3.62 3.34 -0.24
CA GLY A 8 2.30 3.90 -0.46
C GLY A 8 2.09 4.45 -1.87
N ASP A 9 3.14 5.03 -2.45
CA ASP A 9 3.10 5.59 -3.80
C ASP A 9 2.87 4.52 -4.87
N ASP A 10 3.40 3.30 -4.67
CA ASP A 10 3.19 2.21 -5.62
C ASP A 10 1.72 1.79 -5.65
N PHE A 11 1.07 1.75 -4.49
CA PHE A 11 -0.36 1.44 -4.41
C PHE A 11 -1.19 2.56 -5.03
N ASP A 12 -0.82 3.82 -4.79
CA ASP A 12 -1.48 4.96 -5.41
C ASP A 12 -1.38 4.90 -6.94
N HIS A 13 -0.21 4.53 -7.47
CA HIS A 13 0.00 4.41 -8.92
C HIS A 13 -0.93 3.37 -9.55
N VAL A 14 -1.15 2.25 -8.90
CA VAL A 14 -2.09 1.23 -9.40
C VAL A 14 -3.49 1.82 -9.51
N LEU A 15 -3.92 2.59 -8.52
CA LEU A 15 -5.23 3.23 -8.54
C LEU A 15 -5.32 4.33 -9.60
N ILE A 16 -4.26 5.12 -9.77
CA ILE A 16 -4.20 6.15 -10.81
C ILE A 16 -4.39 5.50 -12.19
N ASP A 17 -3.66 4.44 -12.47
CA ASP A 17 -3.76 3.74 -13.74
C ASP A 17 -5.15 3.15 -13.94
N TYR A 18 -5.73 2.57 -12.90
CA TYR A 18 -7.08 2.02 -12.97
C TYR A 18 -8.12 3.08 -13.34
N MET A 19 -8.06 4.23 -12.65
CA MET A 19 -8.97 5.34 -12.93
C MET A 19 -8.76 5.91 -14.33
N ALA A 20 -7.50 6.10 -14.73
CA ALA A 20 -7.16 6.66 -16.03
C ALA A 20 -7.59 5.73 -17.18
N GLU A 21 -7.38 4.43 -17.03
CA GLU A 21 -7.81 3.45 -18.03
C GLU A 21 -9.33 3.38 -18.14
N ALA A 22 -10.05 3.50 -17.03
CA ALA A 22 -11.51 3.53 -17.06
C ALA A 22 -12.03 4.74 -17.85
N PHE A 23 -11.46 5.91 -17.61
CA PHE A 23 -11.83 7.13 -18.33
C PHE A 23 -11.46 7.02 -19.82
N LYS A 24 -10.29 6.50 -20.11
CA LYS A 24 -9.82 6.32 -21.49
C LYS A 24 -10.72 5.36 -22.27
N ALA A 25 -11.17 4.28 -21.61
CA ALA A 25 -12.08 3.33 -22.26
C ALA A 25 -13.42 3.96 -22.62
N GLU A 26 -13.89 4.89 -21.83
CA GLU A 26 -15.17 5.57 -22.04
C GLU A 26 -15.06 6.77 -23.01
N HIS A 27 -13.98 7.56 -22.90
CA HIS A 27 -13.86 8.85 -23.58
C HIS A 27 -12.71 8.93 -24.57
N GLY A 28 -11.82 7.95 -24.62
CA GLY A 28 -10.68 7.93 -25.55
C GLY A 28 -9.54 8.89 -25.18
N VAL A 29 -9.58 9.49 -23.99
CA VAL A 29 -8.57 10.46 -23.55
C VAL A 29 -7.84 9.92 -22.33
N ASP A 30 -6.52 10.04 -22.32
CA ASP A 30 -5.68 9.62 -21.20
C ASP A 30 -5.45 10.81 -20.26
N LEU A 31 -6.07 10.77 -19.09
CA LEU A 31 -5.97 11.82 -18.09
C LEU A 31 -4.55 12.02 -17.58
N ARG A 32 -3.69 11.01 -17.68
CA ARG A 32 -2.32 11.08 -17.18
C ARG A 32 -1.44 12.02 -17.99
N GLN A 33 -1.88 12.39 -19.21
CA GLN A 33 -1.16 13.32 -20.06
C GLN A 33 -1.38 14.78 -19.67
N ASP A 34 -2.37 15.07 -18.85
CA ASP A 34 -2.66 16.42 -18.37
C ASP A 34 -2.20 16.58 -16.91
N PRO A 35 -1.27 17.53 -16.62
CA PRO A 35 -0.75 17.69 -15.25
C PRO A 35 -1.82 17.98 -14.21
N MET A 36 -2.84 18.77 -14.54
CA MET A 36 -3.91 19.10 -13.58
C MET A 36 -4.78 17.88 -13.30
N ALA A 37 -5.16 17.15 -14.34
CA ALA A 37 -5.95 15.92 -14.16
C ALA A 37 -5.13 14.88 -13.39
N MET A 38 -3.85 14.74 -13.71
CA MET A 38 -2.97 13.80 -13.01
C MET A 38 -2.88 14.11 -11.52
N GLN A 39 -2.78 15.38 -11.15
CA GLN A 39 -2.75 15.79 -9.74
C GLN A 39 -4.05 15.41 -9.03
N ARG A 40 -5.20 15.60 -9.69
CA ARG A 40 -6.49 15.21 -9.12
C ARG A 40 -6.61 13.69 -8.97
N LEU A 41 -6.07 12.93 -9.93
CA LEU A 41 -6.02 11.46 -9.83
C LEU A 41 -5.15 11.02 -8.64
N LYS A 42 -4.01 11.65 -8.43
CA LYS A 42 -3.13 11.34 -7.30
C LYS A 42 -3.83 11.56 -5.97
N GLU A 43 -4.49 12.69 -5.82
CA GLU A 43 -5.21 13.01 -4.58
C GLU A 43 -6.36 12.03 -4.35
N ALA A 44 -7.11 11.69 -5.40
CA ALA A 44 -8.20 10.73 -5.30
C ALA A 44 -7.72 9.33 -4.96
N ALA A 45 -6.59 8.91 -5.54
CA ALA A 45 -5.99 7.60 -5.26
C ALA A 45 -5.54 7.48 -3.81
N GLU A 46 -4.85 8.49 -3.31
CA GLU A 46 -4.40 8.52 -1.93
C GLU A 46 -5.57 8.49 -0.95
N LYS A 47 -6.58 9.30 -1.21
CA LYS A 47 -7.79 9.34 -0.39
C LYS A 47 -8.51 7.99 -0.40
N ALA A 48 -8.67 7.38 -1.58
CA ALA A 48 -9.33 6.09 -1.70
C ALA A 48 -8.56 5.00 -0.95
N LYS A 49 -7.25 4.98 -1.06
CA LYS A 49 -6.40 4.03 -0.34
C LYS A 49 -6.61 4.16 1.18
N ILE A 50 -6.62 5.37 1.69
CA ILE A 50 -6.82 5.63 3.12
C ILE A 50 -8.22 5.18 3.55
N GLU A 51 -9.25 5.53 2.79
CA GLU A 51 -10.63 5.16 3.13
C GLU A 51 -10.83 3.65 3.10
N LEU A 52 -10.20 2.95 2.18
CA LEU A 52 -10.33 1.50 2.07
C LEU A 52 -9.57 0.74 3.16
N SER A 53 -8.77 1.41 3.97
CA SER A 53 -8.16 0.77 5.14
C SER A 53 -9.16 0.60 6.29
N SER A 54 -10.23 1.38 6.30
CA SER A 54 -11.26 1.32 7.33
C SER A 54 -12.67 1.02 6.80
N SER A 55 -12.89 1.17 5.49
CA SER A 55 -14.19 0.92 4.86
C SER A 55 -14.07 -0.13 3.76
N THR A 56 -15.15 -0.84 3.48
CA THR A 56 -15.16 -1.87 2.44
C THR A 56 -15.37 -1.32 1.04
N SER A 57 -15.75 -0.05 0.92
CA SER A 57 -15.88 0.62 -0.37
C SER A 57 -15.70 2.12 -0.20
N THR A 58 -15.35 2.78 -1.29
CA THR A 58 -15.24 4.24 -1.34
C THR A 58 -15.75 4.73 -2.69
N GLU A 59 -16.25 5.94 -2.72
CA GLU A 59 -16.70 6.59 -3.94
C GLU A 59 -15.62 7.56 -4.42
N ILE A 60 -15.28 7.46 -5.71
CA ILE A 60 -14.36 8.38 -6.37
C ILE A 60 -15.23 9.29 -7.23
N ASN A 61 -15.17 10.60 -6.98
CA ASN A 61 -15.95 11.59 -7.69
C ASN A 61 -15.05 12.76 -8.06
N LEU A 62 -14.73 12.86 -9.34
CA LEU A 62 -13.88 13.92 -9.89
C LEU A 62 -14.68 14.67 -10.96
N PRO A 63 -15.48 15.68 -10.54
CA PRO A 63 -16.30 16.44 -11.49
C PRO A 63 -15.42 17.33 -12.37
N TYR A 64 -15.84 17.46 -13.62
CA TYR A 64 -15.17 18.33 -14.61
C TYR A 64 -13.67 18.01 -14.73
N ILE A 65 -13.33 16.73 -14.74
CA ILE A 65 -11.92 16.30 -14.74
C ILE A 65 -11.24 16.68 -16.07
N MET A 66 -11.98 16.65 -17.18
CA MET A 66 -11.44 16.90 -18.50
C MET A 66 -12.55 17.20 -19.51
N PRO A 67 -12.40 18.27 -20.32
CA PRO A 67 -13.29 18.42 -21.48
C PRO A 67 -12.90 17.43 -22.59
N VAL A 68 -13.91 16.83 -23.19
CA VAL A 68 -13.74 15.93 -24.33
C VAL A 68 -14.61 16.45 -25.44
N ASN A 69 -13.98 16.84 -26.55
CA ASN A 69 -14.67 17.50 -27.68
C ASN A 69 -15.48 18.74 -27.21
N GLY A 70 -14.89 19.49 -26.27
CA GLY A 70 -15.50 20.71 -25.75
C GLY A 70 -16.59 20.49 -24.71
N ILE A 71 -16.89 19.24 -24.36
CA ILE A 71 -17.92 18.90 -23.38
C ILE A 71 -17.25 18.44 -22.09
N PRO A 72 -17.50 19.11 -20.95
CA PRO A 72 -16.92 18.68 -19.68
C PRO A 72 -17.36 17.26 -19.33
N GLN A 73 -16.41 16.44 -18.93
CA GLN A 73 -16.66 15.07 -18.50
C GLN A 73 -16.25 14.89 -17.04
N HIS A 74 -16.85 13.92 -16.38
CA HIS A 74 -16.62 13.61 -14.98
C HIS A 74 -16.11 12.19 -14.86
N LEU A 75 -15.33 11.94 -13.80
CA LEU A 75 -14.93 10.59 -13.44
C LEU A 75 -15.63 10.25 -12.12
N VAL A 76 -16.60 9.35 -12.19
CA VAL A 76 -17.33 8.87 -11.02
C VAL A 76 -17.32 7.36 -11.03
N MET A 77 -16.85 6.76 -9.93
CA MET A 77 -16.84 5.31 -9.79
C MET A 77 -16.86 4.92 -8.33
N THR A 78 -17.31 3.70 -8.06
CA THR A 78 -17.19 3.09 -6.73
C THR A 78 -16.06 2.09 -6.77
N LEU A 79 -15.16 2.18 -5.79
CA LEU A 79 -14.06 1.24 -5.65
C LEU A 79 -14.26 0.45 -4.37
N THR A 80 -14.25 -0.88 -4.48
CA THR A 80 -14.36 -1.75 -3.31
C THR A 80 -12.97 -2.14 -2.82
N ARG A 81 -12.87 -2.48 -1.52
CA ARG A 81 -11.63 -3.01 -0.96
C ARG A 81 -11.21 -4.28 -1.70
N ALA A 82 -12.15 -5.16 -2.03
CA ALA A 82 -11.85 -6.39 -2.75
C ALA A 82 -11.22 -6.10 -4.12
N LYS A 83 -11.75 -5.11 -4.85
CA LYS A 83 -11.19 -4.72 -6.14
C LYS A 83 -9.81 -4.09 -5.98
N PHE A 84 -9.63 -3.23 -4.98
CA PHE A 84 -8.34 -2.64 -4.66
C PHE A 84 -7.28 -3.71 -4.39
N GLU A 85 -7.63 -4.69 -3.55
CA GLU A 85 -6.73 -5.79 -3.22
C GLU A 85 -6.40 -6.64 -4.45
N GLN A 86 -7.37 -6.87 -5.32
CA GLN A 86 -7.16 -7.60 -6.57
C GLN A 86 -6.18 -6.86 -7.48
N LEU A 87 -6.36 -5.55 -7.63
CA LEU A 87 -5.49 -4.71 -8.46
C LEU A 87 -4.06 -4.66 -7.91
N CYS A 88 -3.91 -4.69 -6.60
CA CYS A 88 -2.62 -4.54 -5.91
C CYS A 88 -2.03 -5.86 -5.45
N ASP A 89 -2.59 -7.00 -5.87
CA ASP A 89 -2.20 -8.32 -5.38
C ASP A 89 -0.68 -8.56 -5.49
N HIS A 90 -0.08 -8.21 -6.61
CA HIS A 90 1.35 -8.37 -6.82
C HIS A 90 2.19 -7.53 -5.85
N LEU A 91 1.72 -6.32 -5.50
CA LEU A 91 2.40 -5.47 -4.54
C LEU A 91 2.27 -6.02 -3.13
N ILE A 92 1.08 -6.52 -2.79
CA ILE A 92 0.82 -7.11 -1.48
C ILE A 92 1.75 -8.30 -1.26
N HIS A 93 1.89 -9.18 -2.24
CA HIS A 93 2.79 -10.32 -2.14
C HIS A 93 4.26 -9.91 -2.06
N LYS A 94 4.65 -8.82 -2.72
CA LYS A 94 6.01 -8.30 -2.62
C LYS A 94 6.37 -7.79 -1.23
N THR A 95 5.40 -7.41 -0.41
CA THR A 95 5.70 -6.91 0.93
C THR A 95 6.31 -7.98 1.84
N ILE A 96 6.03 -9.25 1.55
CA ILE A 96 6.55 -10.35 2.36
C ILE A 96 8.00 -10.73 1.99
N GLU A 97 8.47 -10.37 0.79
CA GLU A 97 9.81 -10.76 0.32
C GLU A 97 10.93 -10.20 1.21
N PRO A 98 10.90 -8.92 1.62
CA PRO A 98 11.91 -8.42 2.55
C PRO A 98 11.93 -9.18 3.88
N CYS A 99 10.77 -9.63 4.36
CA CYS A 99 10.68 -10.42 5.58
C CYS A 99 11.39 -11.77 5.40
N LYS A 100 11.14 -12.43 4.27
CA LYS A 100 11.80 -13.70 3.95
C LYS A 100 13.32 -13.53 3.88
N GLN A 101 13.77 -12.45 3.24
CA GLN A 101 15.18 -12.16 3.10
C GLN A 101 15.84 -11.89 4.46
N ALA A 102 15.19 -11.07 5.29
CA ALA A 102 15.69 -10.75 6.62
C ALA A 102 15.83 -12.01 7.49
N LEU A 103 14.85 -12.90 7.42
CA LEU A 103 14.91 -14.17 8.16
C LEU A 103 16.04 -15.05 7.66
N ARG A 104 16.24 -15.16 6.35
CA ARG A 104 17.35 -15.93 5.79
C ARG A 104 18.69 -15.37 6.23
N ASP A 105 18.85 -14.05 6.19
CA ASP A 105 20.10 -13.38 6.58
C ASP A 105 20.42 -13.60 8.06
N ALA A 106 19.39 -13.66 8.90
CA ALA A 106 19.53 -13.89 10.34
C ALA A 106 19.59 -15.37 10.72
N GLY A 107 19.35 -16.28 9.76
CA GLY A 107 19.29 -17.72 10.04
C GLY A 107 18.09 -18.13 10.88
N LEU A 108 17.00 -17.39 10.78
CA LEU A 108 15.79 -17.62 11.57
C LEU A 108 14.63 -18.08 10.68
N GLU A 109 13.66 -18.77 11.30
CA GLU A 109 12.40 -19.11 10.67
C GLU A 109 11.31 -18.18 11.20
N ALA A 110 10.22 -18.06 10.44
CA ALA A 110 9.11 -17.17 10.80
C ALA A 110 8.54 -17.49 12.20
N GLY A 111 8.45 -18.77 12.56
CA GLY A 111 7.95 -19.19 13.86
C GLY A 111 8.83 -18.80 15.06
N GLN A 112 10.09 -18.41 14.79
CA GLN A 112 11.02 -17.99 15.84
C GLN A 112 10.89 -16.50 16.19
N ILE A 113 10.07 -15.76 15.47
CA ILE A 113 9.81 -14.35 15.74
C ILE A 113 8.65 -14.24 16.72
N ASP A 114 8.86 -13.59 17.86
CA ASP A 114 7.85 -13.45 18.90
C ASP A 114 6.94 -12.23 18.65
N GLU A 115 7.48 -11.16 18.08
CA GLU A 115 6.72 -9.96 17.86
C GLU A 115 7.02 -9.37 16.48
N VAL A 116 5.96 -8.97 15.77
CA VAL A 116 6.05 -8.31 14.47
C VAL A 116 5.48 -6.90 14.59
N ILE A 117 6.29 -5.91 14.23
CA ILE A 117 5.89 -4.50 14.24
C ILE A 117 5.86 -4.01 12.81
N LEU A 118 4.72 -3.46 12.41
CA LEU A 118 4.54 -2.89 11.08
C LEU A 118 4.81 -1.39 11.12
N VAL A 119 5.62 -0.90 10.18
CA VAL A 119 5.95 0.52 10.05
C VAL A 119 5.71 0.99 8.63
N GLY A 120 5.40 2.29 8.49
CA GLY A 120 5.11 2.89 7.21
C GLY A 120 3.62 2.91 6.88
N GLY A 121 3.20 3.87 6.04
CA GLY A 121 1.79 4.10 5.73
C GLY A 121 1.09 2.94 5.04
N SER A 122 1.81 2.19 4.19
CA SER A 122 1.24 1.04 3.48
C SER A 122 0.84 -0.10 4.41
N THR A 123 1.41 -0.15 5.62
CA THR A 123 1.09 -1.21 6.58
C THR A 123 -0.30 -1.07 7.19
N ARG A 124 -1.00 0.03 6.92
CA ARG A 124 -2.40 0.20 7.32
C ARG A 124 -3.36 -0.55 6.39
N ILE A 125 -2.89 -1.01 5.24
CA ILE A 125 -3.70 -1.76 4.27
C ILE A 125 -4.04 -3.13 4.88
N PRO A 126 -5.34 -3.47 5.00
CA PRO A 126 -5.72 -4.73 5.66
C PRO A 126 -5.14 -5.99 5.02
N ALA A 127 -5.01 -6.03 3.69
CA ALA A 127 -4.44 -7.19 3.00
C ALA A 127 -2.97 -7.39 3.36
N ILE A 128 -2.22 -6.32 3.59
CA ILE A 128 -0.81 -6.42 4.03
C ILE A 128 -0.76 -6.99 5.44
N GLN A 129 -1.62 -6.51 6.33
CA GLN A 129 -1.68 -7.03 7.70
C GLN A 129 -2.04 -8.52 7.70
N GLN A 130 -2.93 -8.92 6.82
CA GLN A 130 -3.35 -10.32 6.73
C GLN A 130 -2.25 -11.23 6.22
N ILE A 131 -1.51 -10.83 5.18
CA ILE A 131 -0.42 -11.64 4.64
C ILE A 131 0.73 -11.78 5.64
N VAL A 132 1.01 -10.72 6.39
CA VAL A 132 2.02 -10.76 7.46
C VAL A 132 1.59 -11.72 8.57
N LYS A 133 0.33 -11.63 8.99
CA LYS A 133 -0.22 -12.52 9.99
C LYS A 133 -0.12 -13.98 9.56
N GLU A 134 -0.48 -14.28 8.32
CA GLU A 134 -0.40 -15.64 7.79
C GLU A 134 1.03 -16.15 7.72
N PHE A 135 1.95 -15.28 7.31
CA PHE A 135 3.36 -15.65 7.18
C PHE A 135 4.01 -15.95 8.53
N PHE A 136 3.78 -15.12 9.53
CA PHE A 136 4.39 -15.28 10.85
C PHE A 136 3.55 -16.14 11.80
N GLY A 137 2.31 -16.42 11.46
CA GLY A 137 1.42 -17.20 12.32
C GLY A 137 0.95 -16.48 13.56
N LYS A 138 1.05 -15.15 13.59
CA LYS A 138 0.64 -14.33 14.73
C LYS A 138 0.23 -12.93 14.29
N GLU A 139 -0.56 -12.26 15.13
CA GLU A 139 -1.01 -10.90 14.86
C GLU A 139 0.16 -9.91 14.95
N PRO A 140 0.30 -8.99 13.96
CA PRO A 140 1.22 -7.88 14.10
C PRO A 140 0.83 -6.97 15.27
N ASN A 141 1.81 -6.33 15.89
CA ASN A 141 1.55 -5.37 16.95
C ASN A 141 0.96 -4.09 16.35
N LYS A 142 -0.30 -3.80 16.70
CA LYS A 142 -1.04 -2.63 16.22
C LYS A 142 -1.14 -1.52 17.27
N SER A 143 -0.62 -1.76 18.46
CA SER A 143 -0.68 -0.79 19.56
C SER A 143 0.30 0.37 19.36
N VAL A 144 1.26 0.22 18.44
CA VAL A 144 2.28 1.22 18.17
C VAL A 144 1.92 1.92 16.86
N ASN A 145 2.01 3.26 16.84
CA ASN A 145 1.77 4.04 15.64
C ASN A 145 2.90 3.80 14.65
N PRO A 146 2.62 3.27 13.43
CA PRO A 146 3.68 2.99 12.45
C PRO A 146 4.53 4.20 12.09
N ASP A 147 3.94 5.39 12.09
CA ASP A 147 4.67 6.62 11.73
C ASP A 147 5.62 7.07 12.83
N GLU A 148 5.31 6.75 14.09
CA GLU A 148 6.11 7.15 15.25
C GLU A 148 7.25 6.19 15.55
N VAL A 149 7.16 4.92 15.13
CA VAL A 149 8.15 3.91 15.47
C VAL A 149 9.26 3.75 14.43
N VAL A 150 9.27 4.54 13.37
CA VAL A 150 10.27 4.38 12.30
C VAL A 150 11.71 4.45 12.86
N ALA A 151 12.00 5.46 13.68
CA ALA A 151 13.34 5.61 14.27
C ALA A 151 13.66 4.54 15.31
N ILE A 152 12.69 4.24 16.17
CA ILE A 152 12.82 3.20 17.19
C ILE A 152 12.91 1.83 16.51
N GLY A 153 12.11 1.65 15.47
CA GLY A 153 12.08 0.42 14.71
C GLY A 153 13.41 0.06 14.07
N ALA A 154 14.13 1.05 13.53
CA ALA A 154 15.45 0.82 12.93
C ALA A 154 16.43 0.27 13.97
N ALA A 155 16.39 0.80 15.20
CA ALA A 155 17.24 0.32 16.28
C ALA A 155 16.88 -1.11 16.71
N ILE A 156 15.58 -1.41 16.77
CA ILE A 156 15.10 -2.75 17.11
C ILE A 156 15.52 -3.76 16.04
N GLN A 157 15.41 -3.41 14.77
CA GLN A 157 15.83 -4.28 13.68
C GLN A 157 17.34 -4.53 13.77
N GLY A 158 18.11 -3.50 14.10
CA GLY A 158 19.55 -3.66 14.35
C GLY A 158 19.80 -4.65 15.47
N GLY A 159 19.03 -4.57 16.55
CA GLY A 159 19.10 -5.51 17.65
C GLY A 159 18.79 -6.95 17.25
N VAL A 160 17.79 -7.14 16.40
CA VAL A 160 17.46 -8.46 15.86
C VAL A 160 18.64 -9.02 15.07
N LEU A 161 19.27 -8.20 14.23
CA LEU A 161 20.41 -8.64 13.43
C LEU A 161 21.63 -8.99 14.29
N THR A 162 21.79 -8.33 15.43
CA THR A 162 22.88 -8.62 16.36
C THR A 162 22.54 -9.74 17.34
N GLY A 163 21.31 -10.20 17.36
CA GLY A 163 20.84 -11.23 18.26
C GLY A 163 20.37 -10.72 19.62
N GLU A 164 20.40 -9.43 19.83
CA GLU A 164 19.95 -8.83 21.11
C GLU A 164 18.45 -8.77 21.23
N VAL A 165 17.74 -8.55 20.12
CA VAL A 165 16.28 -8.52 20.08
C VAL A 165 15.82 -9.43 18.95
N LYS A 166 15.64 -10.70 19.25
CA LYS A 166 15.32 -11.72 18.24
C LYS A 166 13.85 -11.75 17.84
N ASP A 167 13.00 -11.10 18.61
CA ASP A 167 11.58 -11.35 18.57
C ASP A 167 10.83 -10.27 17.81
N VAL A 168 11.53 -9.26 17.30
CA VAL A 168 10.93 -8.11 16.63
C VAL A 168 11.45 -8.02 15.20
N LEU A 169 10.52 -7.89 14.25
CA LEU A 169 10.83 -7.69 12.85
C LEU A 169 10.08 -6.47 12.35
N LEU A 170 10.76 -5.63 11.57
CA LEU A 170 10.21 -4.40 10.99
C LEU A 170 9.97 -4.56 9.50
N LEU A 171 8.88 -4.01 9.05
CA LEU A 171 8.52 -3.96 7.64
C LEU A 171 8.48 -2.53 7.12
#